data_ff4912bcaad93a85b8db46e84f59d714
#
_entry.id   ff4912bcaad93a85b8db46e84f59d714
#
_cell.length_a   1.000
_cell.length_b   1.000
_cell.length_c   1.000
_cell.angle_alpha   90.00
_cell.angle_beta   90.00
_cell.angle_gamma   90.00
#
_symmetry.space_group_name_H-M   'P 1'
#
loop_
_entity.id
_entity.type
_entity.pdbx_description
1 polymer ?
#
loop_
_entity_poly.entity_id
_entity_poly.type
_entity_poly.pdbx_seq_one_letter_code
_entity_poly.pdbx_strand_id
1 'polypeptide(L)'
;MGFTFVTKLPTPEEIRQEFPLAPELAAKKQERDEEIRKVFTGESDKFIAIIGPCSADNEEAVLDYVSRLVDVQEKTKDKLIIIPRIYTNKPRTTGEGYMGMMHQPDPEKKPDLLEGIIAIRHLHMKVLQETGFSTADEMLYPDNLPYLSDIMSYIAVGARSSENQYHRLVASGCDVPVGMKNPTGGDLSVMLNSVVAAQVPHDFIFRNYAAHTPGNPLAHTILRGSVNKRGQNQPNYHYEDLRLLSDLYAQRDLQNPACIVDTNHSNSGKKYQEQIRIAKEIIHSRNHADDIKKLVK
;
A
#
# COMPACT_ATOMS: atom_id res chain seq x y z
N MET A 1 6.08 -13.35 31.51
CA MET A 1 6.18 -13.09 30.07
C MET A 1 7.62 -13.33 29.65
N GLY A 2 7.87 -13.98 28.50
CA GLY A 2 9.21 -14.34 28.02
C GLY A 2 9.88 -13.28 27.13
N PHE A 3 9.44 -12.01 27.21
CA PHE A 3 10.07 -10.93 26.43
C PHE A 3 11.33 -10.41 27.14
N THR A 4 12.40 -10.21 26.37
CA THR A 4 13.59 -9.47 26.79
C THR A 4 13.62 -8.16 26.03
N PHE A 5 13.54 -7.04 26.72
CA PHE A 5 13.68 -5.71 26.12
C PHE A 5 15.17 -5.42 25.94
N VAL A 6 15.63 -5.34 24.70
CA VAL A 6 17.06 -5.18 24.36
C VAL A 6 17.43 -3.70 24.34
N THR A 7 16.64 -2.89 23.62
CA THR A 7 16.91 -1.46 23.44
C THR A 7 15.60 -0.70 23.30
N LYS A 8 15.54 0.51 23.89
CA LYS A 8 14.44 1.45 23.62
C LYS A 8 14.69 2.14 22.29
N LEU A 9 13.76 1.99 21.37
CA LEU A 9 13.80 2.72 20.09
C LEU A 9 13.28 4.14 20.27
N PRO A 10 13.80 5.12 19.47
CA PRO A 10 13.24 6.46 19.43
C PRO A 10 11.80 6.43 18.94
N THR A 11 11.01 7.40 19.37
CA THR A 11 9.64 7.58 18.89
C THR A 11 9.63 8.08 17.44
N PRO A 12 8.54 7.88 16.67
CA PRO A 12 8.42 8.48 15.35
C PRO A 12 8.56 10.00 15.35
N GLU A 13 8.13 10.67 16.41
CA GLU A 13 8.28 12.11 16.59
C GLU A 13 9.76 12.51 16.70
N GLU A 14 10.54 11.78 17.49
CA GLU A 14 11.99 11.98 17.62
C GLU A 14 12.71 11.75 16.29
N ILE A 15 12.38 10.66 15.57
CA ILE A 15 12.96 10.37 14.25
C ILE A 15 12.60 11.45 13.21
N ARG A 16 11.35 11.95 13.21
CA ARG A 16 10.95 13.03 12.30
C ARG A 16 11.61 14.37 12.63
N GLN A 17 11.92 14.61 13.91
CA GLN A 17 12.66 15.81 14.31
C GLN A 17 14.15 15.73 13.94
N GLU A 18 14.75 14.54 14.03
CA GLU A 18 16.13 14.30 13.65
C GLU A 18 16.32 14.29 12.13
N PHE A 19 15.36 13.71 11.40
CA PHE A 19 15.37 13.63 9.93
C PHE A 19 14.09 14.26 9.37
N PRO A 20 13.95 15.60 9.43
CA PRO A 20 12.73 16.29 9.00
C PRO A 20 12.58 16.25 7.48
N LEU A 21 11.34 16.18 7.01
CA LEU A 21 11.02 16.41 5.61
C LEU A 21 11.13 17.92 5.32
N ALA A 22 11.94 18.30 4.34
CA ALA A 22 12.08 19.69 3.94
C ALA A 22 10.72 20.28 3.50
N PRO A 23 10.44 21.58 3.81
CA PRO A 23 9.15 22.18 3.49
C PRO A 23 8.72 22.07 2.03
N GLU A 24 9.68 22.18 1.10
CA GLU A 24 9.44 22.07 -0.35
C GLU A 24 9.01 20.64 -0.72
N LEU A 25 9.59 19.62 -0.08
CA LEU A 25 9.24 18.23 -0.30
C LEU A 25 7.90 17.89 0.34
N ALA A 26 7.59 18.47 1.51
CA ALA A 26 6.29 18.35 2.14
C ALA A 26 5.16 18.94 1.27
N ALA A 27 5.38 20.13 0.69
CA ALA A 27 4.46 20.74 -0.26
C ALA A 27 4.24 19.87 -1.50
N LYS A 28 5.33 19.35 -2.08
CA LYS A 28 5.27 18.44 -3.23
C LYS A 28 4.51 17.15 -2.92
N LYS A 29 4.75 16.58 -1.75
CA LYS A 29 4.00 15.40 -1.28
C LYS A 29 2.51 15.73 -1.15
N GLN A 30 2.15 16.88 -0.60
CA GLN A 30 0.77 17.30 -0.45
C GLN A 30 0.05 17.49 -1.79
N GLU A 31 0.73 18.06 -2.80
CA GLU A 31 0.20 18.17 -4.18
C GLU A 31 -0.08 16.78 -4.77
N ARG A 32 0.85 15.84 -4.58
CA ARG A 32 0.71 14.45 -5.02
C ARG A 32 -0.46 13.74 -4.31
N ASP A 33 -0.59 13.93 -3.00
CA ASP A 33 -1.70 13.36 -2.23
C ASP A 33 -3.05 13.85 -2.75
N GLU A 34 -3.16 15.12 -3.06
CA GLU A 34 -4.38 15.71 -3.59
C GLU A 34 -4.71 15.17 -5.01
N GLU A 35 -3.72 15.00 -5.88
CA GLU A 35 -3.93 14.35 -7.18
C GLU A 35 -4.43 12.90 -7.03
N ILE A 36 -3.82 12.14 -6.12
CA ILE A 36 -4.20 10.76 -5.82
C ILE A 36 -5.61 10.72 -5.22
N ARG A 37 -5.91 11.59 -4.24
CA ARG A 37 -7.23 11.71 -3.62
C ARG A 37 -8.33 11.90 -4.69
N LYS A 38 -8.12 12.82 -5.63
CA LYS A 38 -9.08 13.11 -6.71
C LYS A 38 -9.43 11.88 -7.55
N VAL A 39 -8.50 10.96 -7.74
CA VAL A 39 -8.79 9.70 -8.45
C VAL A 39 -9.68 8.81 -7.60
N PHE A 40 -9.40 8.66 -6.30
CA PHE A 40 -10.22 7.83 -5.41
C PHE A 40 -11.62 8.39 -5.19
N THR A 41 -11.77 9.70 -5.13
CA THR A 41 -13.09 10.37 -4.98
C THR A 41 -13.87 10.47 -6.30
N GLY A 42 -13.26 10.13 -7.44
CA GLY A 42 -13.89 10.22 -8.76
C GLY A 42 -13.90 11.63 -9.36
N GLU A 43 -13.15 12.57 -8.78
CA GLU A 43 -12.94 13.93 -9.31
C GLU A 43 -11.95 13.95 -10.48
N SER A 44 -11.19 12.87 -10.67
CA SER A 44 -10.24 12.67 -11.77
C SER A 44 -10.41 11.30 -12.42
N ASP A 45 -10.41 11.25 -13.75
CA ASP A 45 -10.49 10.03 -14.55
C ASP A 45 -9.12 9.35 -14.78
N LYS A 46 -8.03 9.91 -14.22
CA LYS A 46 -6.71 9.29 -14.32
C LYS A 46 -6.71 7.90 -13.70
N PHE A 47 -5.81 7.07 -14.19
CA PHE A 47 -5.59 5.73 -13.66
C PHE A 47 -4.37 5.70 -12.74
N ILE A 48 -4.38 4.87 -11.68
CA ILE A 48 -3.26 4.76 -10.75
C ILE A 48 -2.45 3.51 -11.07
N ALA A 49 -1.13 3.68 -11.19
CA ALA A 49 -0.19 2.58 -11.29
C ALA A 49 0.75 2.58 -10.07
N ILE A 50 0.56 1.60 -9.18
CA ILE A 50 1.46 1.36 -8.05
C ILE A 50 2.48 0.31 -8.48
N ILE A 51 3.69 0.75 -8.81
CA ILE A 51 4.68 -0.08 -9.47
C ILE A 51 6.05 0.03 -8.83
N GLY A 52 6.73 -1.11 -8.64
CA GLY A 52 8.07 -1.15 -8.05
C GLY A 52 8.54 -2.57 -7.77
N PRO A 53 9.75 -2.71 -7.21
CA PRO A 53 10.33 -4.00 -6.88
C PRO A 53 9.48 -4.75 -5.82
N CYS A 54 9.70 -6.06 -5.73
CA CYS A 54 9.03 -6.88 -4.72
C CYS A 54 9.40 -6.47 -3.29
N SER A 55 10.66 -6.05 -3.09
CA SER A 55 11.24 -5.59 -1.82
C SER A 55 12.26 -4.51 -2.10
N ALA A 56 12.30 -3.50 -1.26
CA ALA A 56 13.39 -2.55 -1.19
C ALA A 56 14.49 -3.16 -0.31
N ASP A 57 15.53 -3.70 -0.93
CA ASP A 57 16.67 -4.34 -0.27
C ASP A 57 18.01 -3.67 -0.65
N ASN A 58 18.00 -2.84 -1.68
CA ASN A 58 19.14 -2.07 -2.12
C ASN A 58 18.69 -0.66 -2.57
N GLU A 59 19.19 0.38 -1.92
CA GLU A 59 18.81 1.77 -2.16
C GLU A 59 19.10 2.19 -3.60
N GLU A 60 20.32 1.91 -4.11
CA GLU A 60 20.73 2.33 -5.45
C GLU A 60 19.86 1.70 -6.53
N ALA A 61 19.54 0.41 -6.39
CA ALA A 61 18.67 -0.29 -7.32
C ALA A 61 17.24 0.26 -7.31
N VAL A 62 16.71 0.63 -6.13
CA VAL A 62 15.40 1.26 -6.01
C VAL A 62 15.39 2.63 -6.68
N LEU A 63 16.40 3.45 -6.43
CA LEU A 63 16.53 4.79 -7.02
C LEU A 63 16.70 4.72 -8.54
N ASP A 64 17.55 3.84 -9.06
CA ASP A 64 17.67 3.64 -10.52
C ASP A 64 16.31 3.24 -11.14
N TYR A 65 15.61 2.30 -10.52
CA TYR A 65 14.29 1.89 -10.98
C TYR A 65 13.29 3.06 -10.99
N VAL A 66 13.18 3.80 -9.89
CA VAL A 66 12.20 4.88 -9.75
C VAL A 66 12.56 6.07 -10.66
N SER A 67 13.84 6.40 -10.83
CA SER A 67 14.29 7.45 -11.74
C SER A 67 13.85 7.23 -13.18
N ARG A 68 13.85 5.98 -13.64
CA ARG A 68 13.33 5.60 -14.96
C ARG A 68 11.82 5.81 -15.11
N LEU A 69 11.07 5.79 -14.02
CA LEU A 69 9.63 6.06 -14.04
C LEU A 69 9.30 7.54 -14.26
N VAL A 70 10.23 8.47 -14.00
CA VAL A 70 10.02 9.92 -14.22
C VAL A 70 9.66 10.21 -15.66
N ASP A 71 10.43 9.69 -16.61
CA ASP A 71 10.16 9.85 -18.05
C ASP A 71 8.83 9.21 -18.47
N VAL A 72 8.46 8.09 -17.85
CA VAL A 72 7.19 7.42 -18.12
C VAL A 72 6.04 8.27 -17.61
N GLN A 73 6.16 8.80 -16.38
CA GLN A 73 5.15 9.69 -15.79
C GLN A 73 4.96 10.94 -16.62
N GLU A 74 6.04 11.58 -17.09
CA GLU A 74 5.95 12.80 -17.92
C GLU A 74 5.19 12.52 -19.22
N LYS A 75 5.42 11.39 -19.86
CA LYS A 75 4.75 10.97 -21.09
C LYS A 75 3.28 10.57 -20.90
N THR A 76 2.88 10.24 -19.68
CA THR A 76 1.54 9.70 -19.36
C THR A 76 0.76 10.51 -18.33
N LYS A 77 1.26 11.65 -17.90
CA LYS A 77 0.73 12.47 -16.80
C LYS A 77 -0.72 12.94 -16.99
N ASP A 78 -1.20 12.99 -18.22
CA ASP A 78 -2.59 13.31 -18.55
C ASP A 78 -3.58 12.17 -18.26
N LYS A 79 -3.10 10.93 -18.17
CA LYS A 79 -3.91 9.70 -18.01
C LYS A 79 -3.55 8.84 -16.82
N LEU A 80 -2.32 8.95 -16.32
CA LEU A 80 -1.76 8.04 -15.34
C LEU A 80 -1.08 8.79 -14.20
N ILE A 81 -1.29 8.31 -12.98
CA ILE A 81 -0.52 8.69 -11.80
C ILE A 81 0.30 7.48 -11.36
N ILE A 82 1.62 7.60 -11.43
CA ILE A 82 2.54 6.57 -10.96
C ILE A 82 2.85 6.81 -9.48
N ILE A 83 2.71 5.76 -8.67
CA ILE A 83 3.13 5.74 -7.26
C ILE A 83 4.19 4.64 -7.13
N PRO A 84 5.47 5.00 -6.92
CA PRO A 84 6.52 4.00 -6.70
C PRO A 84 6.22 3.15 -5.47
N ARG A 85 6.24 1.83 -5.68
CA ARG A 85 6.04 0.83 -4.64
C ARG A 85 7.39 0.49 -4.02
N ILE A 86 7.60 0.90 -2.77
CA ILE A 86 8.84 0.69 -2.01
C ILE A 86 8.49 -0.07 -0.74
N TYR A 87 8.33 -1.39 -0.85
CA TYR A 87 7.99 -2.22 0.30
C TYR A 87 9.23 -2.55 1.11
N THR A 88 9.30 -1.95 2.30
CA THR A 88 10.46 -2.02 3.21
C THR A 88 10.39 -3.17 4.19
N ASN A 89 9.28 -3.88 4.25
CA ASN A 89 9.05 -5.02 5.14
C ASN A 89 8.69 -6.30 4.39
N LYS A 90 9.04 -7.45 4.98
CA LYS A 90 8.67 -8.79 4.47
C LYS A 90 8.06 -9.64 5.57
N PRO A 91 6.88 -10.25 5.34
CA PRO A 91 6.27 -11.16 6.31
C PRO A 91 7.03 -12.50 6.35
N ARG A 92 7.96 -12.65 7.27
CA ARG A 92 8.79 -13.84 7.50
C ARG A 92 8.51 -14.46 8.86
N THR A 93 7.27 -14.89 9.09
CA THR A 93 6.83 -15.45 10.38
C THR A 93 7.52 -16.77 10.74
N THR A 94 8.04 -17.50 9.77
CA THR A 94 8.87 -18.70 10.00
C THR A 94 10.31 -18.37 10.37
N GLY A 95 10.71 -17.10 10.30
CA GLY A 95 12.07 -16.65 10.63
C GLY A 95 13.12 -16.88 9.54
N GLU A 96 12.73 -17.43 8.38
CA GLU A 96 13.66 -17.70 7.29
C GLU A 96 13.65 -16.61 6.21
N GLY A 97 14.83 -16.24 5.73
CA GLY A 97 15.04 -15.30 4.64
C GLY A 97 15.02 -13.82 5.08
N TYR A 98 15.32 -12.95 4.13
CA TYR A 98 15.40 -11.51 4.33
C TYR A 98 14.07 -10.90 4.82
N MET A 99 14.12 -10.19 5.94
CA MET A 99 12.94 -9.64 6.63
C MET A 99 12.54 -8.23 6.15
N GLY A 100 13.26 -7.66 5.20
CA GLY A 100 13.06 -6.30 4.70
C GLY A 100 14.03 -5.29 5.31
N MET A 101 14.17 -4.15 4.64
CA MET A 101 15.14 -3.10 4.99
C MET A 101 14.93 -2.58 6.42
N MET A 102 13.69 -2.50 6.91
CA MET A 102 13.42 -2.05 8.27
C MET A 102 14.06 -2.94 9.36
N HIS A 103 14.18 -4.24 9.11
CA HIS A 103 14.82 -5.16 10.06
C HIS A 103 16.30 -5.33 9.80
N GLN A 104 16.69 -5.27 8.53
CA GLN A 104 18.02 -5.58 8.06
C GLN A 104 18.37 -4.64 6.90
N PRO A 105 18.76 -3.39 7.20
CA PRO A 105 19.06 -2.36 6.18
C PRO A 105 20.21 -2.76 5.27
N ASP A 106 21.17 -3.53 5.78
CA ASP A 106 22.24 -4.16 5.01
C ASP A 106 22.02 -5.69 5.04
N PRO A 107 21.67 -6.33 3.89
CA PRO A 107 21.42 -7.77 3.83
C PRO A 107 22.60 -8.65 4.26
N GLU A 108 23.82 -8.13 4.22
CA GLU A 108 25.05 -8.85 4.60
C GLU A 108 25.36 -8.75 6.10
N LYS A 109 24.68 -7.87 6.84
CA LYS A 109 24.89 -7.65 8.27
C LYS A 109 23.78 -8.28 9.14
N LYS A 110 24.02 -8.29 10.44
CA LYS A 110 22.99 -8.68 11.41
C LYS A 110 21.85 -7.66 11.42
N PRO A 111 20.61 -8.10 11.72
CA PRO A 111 19.49 -7.19 11.87
C PRO A 111 19.75 -6.08 12.88
N ASP A 112 19.37 -4.84 12.51
CA ASP A 112 19.38 -3.66 13.37
C ASP A 112 18.11 -2.84 13.11
N LEU A 113 17.22 -2.79 14.08
CA LEU A 113 15.94 -2.11 13.95
C LEU A 113 16.06 -0.60 13.96
N LEU A 114 17.01 -0.03 14.68
CA LEU A 114 17.22 1.43 14.69
C LEU A 114 17.77 1.91 13.35
N GLU A 115 18.86 1.27 12.90
CA GLU A 115 19.40 1.57 11.56
C GLU A 115 18.36 1.34 10.47
N GLY A 116 17.53 0.28 10.62
CA GLY A 116 16.44 -0.01 9.71
C GLY A 116 15.38 1.10 9.63
N ILE A 117 14.92 1.62 10.75
CA ILE A 117 13.96 2.74 10.79
C ILE A 117 14.53 3.98 10.09
N ILE A 118 15.80 4.30 10.34
CA ILE A 118 16.47 5.43 9.70
C ILE A 118 16.63 5.19 8.19
N ALA A 119 17.08 4.00 7.80
CA ALA A 119 17.28 3.63 6.40
C ALA A 119 15.99 3.71 5.56
N ILE A 120 14.87 3.17 6.06
CA ILE A 120 13.60 3.24 5.34
C ILE A 120 13.12 4.69 5.18
N ARG A 121 13.27 5.52 6.21
CA ARG A 121 12.90 6.93 6.14
C ARG A 121 13.76 7.66 5.10
N HIS A 122 15.08 7.48 5.14
CA HIS A 122 15.99 8.08 4.16
C HIS A 122 15.68 7.65 2.73
N LEU A 123 15.40 6.37 2.49
CA LEU A 123 15.06 5.87 1.16
C LEU A 123 13.81 6.56 0.61
N HIS A 124 12.73 6.62 1.39
CA HIS A 124 11.49 7.27 0.97
C HIS A 124 11.68 8.79 0.72
N MET A 125 12.41 9.48 1.61
CA MET A 125 12.74 10.90 1.44
C MET A 125 13.58 11.14 0.19
N LYS A 126 14.61 10.31 -0.05
CA LYS A 126 15.50 10.42 -1.20
C LYS A 126 14.76 10.20 -2.52
N VAL A 127 13.85 9.22 -2.58
CA VAL A 127 12.98 9.04 -3.74
C VAL A 127 12.16 10.30 -4.02
N LEU A 128 11.52 10.88 -3.03
CA LEU A 128 10.75 12.11 -3.20
C LEU A 128 11.64 13.28 -3.63
N GLN A 129 12.83 13.41 -3.06
CA GLN A 129 13.80 14.47 -3.36
C GLN A 129 14.32 14.38 -4.80
N GLU A 130 14.75 13.19 -5.23
CA GLU A 130 15.41 13.01 -6.53
C GLU A 130 14.42 12.90 -7.70
N THR A 131 13.22 12.39 -7.45
CA THR A 131 12.28 12.07 -8.54
C THR A 131 10.97 12.84 -8.46
N GLY A 132 10.66 13.44 -7.31
CA GLY A 132 9.38 14.09 -7.07
C GLY A 132 8.21 13.14 -6.84
N PHE A 133 8.44 11.83 -6.81
CA PHE A 133 7.40 10.87 -6.47
C PHE A 133 7.23 10.73 -4.96
N SER A 134 6.01 10.83 -4.48
CA SER A 134 5.62 10.23 -3.21
C SER A 134 5.39 8.72 -3.39
N THR A 135 5.47 7.96 -2.33
CA THR A 135 5.68 6.52 -2.39
C THR A 135 4.56 5.70 -1.76
N ALA A 136 4.57 4.38 -2.04
CA ALA A 136 3.69 3.40 -1.41
C ALA A 136 4.51 2.36 -0.63
N ASP A 137 4.04 2.01 0.59
CA ASP A 137 4.59 0.88 1.35
C ASP A 137 3.46 -0.01 1.92
N GLU A 138 3.82 -1.19 2.42
CA GLU A 138 2.89 -2.10 3.09
C GLU A 138 2.93 -1.89 4.60
N MET A 139 1.77 -1.62 5.21
CA MET A 139 1.60 -1.63 6.66
C MET A 139 1.65 -3.08 7.17
N LEU A 140 2.88 -3.62 7.31
CA LEU A 140 3.07 -4.94 7.87
C LEU A 140 2.95 -4.90 9.41
N TYR A 141 3.51 -3.88 10.01
CA TYR A 141 3.44 -3.60 11.44
C TYR A 141 2.83 -2.20 11.65
N PRO A 142 1.61 -2.10 12.19
CA PRO A 142 0.95 -0.79 12.36
C PRO A 142 1.75 0.23 13.18
N ASP A 143 2.50 -0.23 14.20
CA ASP A 143 3.32 0.65 15.03
C ASP A 143 4.49 1.32 14.28
N ASN A 144 4.89 0.78 13.13
CA ASN A 144 5.97 1.33 12.32
C ASN A 144 5.50 2.39 11.33
N LEU A 145 4.20 2.41 11.00
CA LEU A 145 3.63 3.36 10.05
C LEU A 145 3.94 4.83 10.39
N PRO A 146 3.87 5.28 11.65
CA PRO A 146 4.13 6.68 12.00
C PRO A 146 5.53 7.20 11.66
N TYR A 147 6.53 6.31 11.49
CA TYR A 147 7.89 6.73 11.06
C TYR A 147 7.93 7.26 9.62
N LEU A 148 6.95 6.89 8.79
CA LEU A 148 6.86 7.21 7.36
C LEU A 148 5.58 7.97 6.98
N SER A 149 4.67 8.24 7.93
CA SER A 149 3.34 8.78 7.63
C SER A 149 3.34 10.15 6.95
N ASP A 150 4.40 10.95 7.17
CA ASP A 150 4.59 12.27 6.54
C ASP A 150 5.20 12.21 5.12
N ILE A 151 5.53 11.02 4.61
CA ILE A 151 6.22 10.85 3.32
C ILE A 151 5.39 10.00 2.35
N MET A 152 4.72 8.96 2.83
CA MET A 152 3.94 8.05 2.00
C MET A 152 2.64 8.67 1.53
N SER A 153 2.20 8.31 0.31
CA SER A 153 0.91 8.71 -0.26
C SER A 153 -0.03 7.55 -0.54
N TYR A 154 0.41 6.33 -0.27
CA TYR A 154 -0.41 5.13 -0.41
C TYR A 154 0.06 4.03 0.55
N ILE A 155 -0.87 3.33 1.14
CA ILE A 155 -0.59 2.24 2.07
C ILE A 155 -1.34 0.99 1.62
N ALA A 156 -0.68 -0.16 1.62
CA ALA A 156 -1.33 -1.45 1.42
C ALA A 156 -1.39 -2.25 2.72
N VAL A 157 -2.51 -2.94 2.97
CA VAL A 157 -2.63 -3.96 4.01
C VAL A 157 -2.58 -5.34 3.37
N GLY A 158 -1.64 -6.15 3.82
CA GLY A 158 -1.37 -7.46 3.27
C GLY A 158 -2.50 -8.46 3.46
N ALA A 159 -2.57 -9.48 2.60
CA ALA A 159 -3.62 -10.51 2.60
C ALA A 159 -3.72 -11.31 3.93
N ARG A 160 -2.65 -11.40 4.70
CA ARG A 160 -2.62 -12.06 6.01
C ARG A 160 -2.98 -11.12 7.16
N SER A 161 -3.04 -9.82 6.89
CA SER A 161 -3.28 -8.76 7.88
C SER A 161 -4.66 -8.13 7.75
N SER A 162 -5.39 -8.34 6.65
CA SER A 162 -6.70 -7.73 6.41
C SER A 162 -7.78 -8.17 7.42
N GLU A 163 -7.63 -9.32 8.06
CA GLU A 163 -8.51 -9.79 9.14
C GLU A 163 -8.12 -9.26 10.52
N ASN A 164 -6.90 -8.72 10.64
CA ASN A 164 -6.37 -8.28 11.92
C ASN A 164 -7.03 -6.97 12.36
N GLN A 165 -7.62 -6.97 13.57
CA GLN A 165 -8.31 -5.83 14.16
C GLN A 165 -7.43 -4.57 14.19
N TYR A 166 -6.19 -4.70 14.66
CA TYR A 166 -5.29 -3.58 14.84
C TYR A 166 -4.94 -2.87 13.51
N HIS A 167 -4.73 -3.64 12.44
CA HIS A 167 -4.51 -3.06 11.10
C HIS A 167 -5.71 -2.25 10.61
N ARG A 168 -6.94 -2.73 10.85
CA ARG A 168 -8.18 -2.04 10.47
C ARG A 168 -8.35 -0.74 11.25
N LEU A 169 -8.08 -0.77 12.55
CA LEU A 169 -8.17 0.41 13.42
C LEU A 169 -7.13 1.47 13.02
N VAL A 170 -5.87 1.07 12.79
CA VAL A 170 -4.83 2.02 12.36
C VAL A 170 -5.12 2.58 10.96
N ALA A 171 -5.65 1.76 10.04
CA ALA A 171 -6.06 2.22 8.72
C ALA A 171 -7.13 3.31 8.77
N SER A 172 -8.03 3.28 9.77
CA SER A 172 -9.07 4.31 9.96
C SER A 172 -8.52 5.68 10.37
N GLY A 173 -7.27 5.74 10.83
CA GLY A 173 -6.58 6.98 11.20
C GLY A 173 -5.57 7.49 10.17
N CYS A 174 -5.51 6.88 8.99
CA CYS A 174 -4.61 7.32 7.93
C CYS A 174 -5.24 8.41 7.07
N ASP A 175 -4.45 9.42 6.68
CA ASP A 175 -4.88 10.55 5.84
C ASP A 175 -4.70 10.27 4.34
N VAL A 176 -4.14 9.11 3.96
CA VAL A 176 -3.88 8.69 2.59
C VAL A 176 -4.67 7.42 2.26
N PRO A 177 -4.86 7.08 0.96
CA PRO A 177 -5.54 5.86 0.57
C PRO A 177 -4.91 4.61 1.17
N VAL A 178 -5.75 3.74 1.76
CA VAL A 178 -5.33 2.45 2.32
C VAL A 178 -6.05 1.32 1.59
N GLY A 179 -5.29 0.48 0.88
CA GLY A 179 -5.82 -0.66 0.15
C GLY A 179 -5.82 -1.94 0.99
N MET A 180 -6.99 -2.54 1.18
CA MET A 180 -7.19 -3.82 1.87
C MET A 180 -7.16 -4.98 0.88
N LYS A 181 -6.12 -5.83 0.93
CA LYS A 181 -6.03 -7.02 0.08
C LYS A 181 -7.05 -8.08 0.50
N ASN A 182 -7.67 -8.76 -0.46
CA ASN A 182 -8.42 -9.96 -0.11
C ASN A 182 -7.51 -10.99 0.56
N PRO A 183 -8.03 -11.77 1.55
CA PRO A 183 -7.28 -12.85 2.19
C PRO A 183 -6.73 -13.86 1.18
N THR A 184 -5.74 -14.63 1.58
CA THR A 184 -5.11 -15.64 0.71
C THR A 184 -6.10 -16.68 0.19
N GLY A 185 -7.15 -16.99 0.96
CA GLY A 185 -8.25 -17.87 0.56
C GLY A 185 -9.30 -17.23 -0.36
N GLY A 186 -9.24 -15.91 -0.60
CA GLY A 186 -10.08 -15.22 -1.59
C GLY A 186 -11.40 -14.67 -1.09
N ASP A 187 -11.67 -14.66 0.21
CA ASP A 187 -12.95 -14.18 0.77
C ASP A 187 -13.10 -12.66 0.58
N LEU A 188 -14.00 -12.28 -0.34
CA LEU A 188 -14.31 -10.88 -0.64
C LEU A 188 -15.13 -10.21 0.49
N SER A 189 -15.92 -10.98 1.26
CA SER A 189 -16.67 -10.46 2.38
C SER A 189 -15.74 -9.96 3.49
N VAL A 190 -14.71 -10.74 3.82
CA VAL A 190 -13.66 -10.35 4.77
C VAL A 190 -12.93 -9.09 4.31
N MET A 191 -12.57 -9.02 3.03
CA MET A 191 -11.93 -7.84 2.45
C MET A 191 -12.82 -6.60 2.58
N LEU A 192 -14.08 -6.68 2.20
CA LEU A 192 -15.02 -5.56 2.28
C LEU A 192 -15.33 -5.17 3.73
N ASN A 193 -15.43 -6.12 4.66
CA ASN A 193 -15.55 -5.82 6.08
C ASN A 193 -14.34 -5.08 6.63
N SER A 194 -13.14 -5.32 6.07
CA SER A 194 -11.92 -4.58 6.42
C SER A 194 -12.01 -3.12 5.95
N VAL A 195 -12.59 -2.88 4.77
CA VAL A 195 -12.82 -1.52 4.25
C VAL A 195 -13.87 -0.80 5.10
N VAL A 196 -14.99 -1.47 5.43
CA VAL A 196 -16.01 -0.90 6.34
C VAL A 196 -15.37 -0.48 7.66
N ALA A 197 -14.61 -1.37 8.29
CA ALA A 197 -13.95 -1.06 9.56
C ALA A 197 -12.96 0.10 9.45
N ALA A 198 -12.24 0.22 8.32
CA ALA A 198 -11.31 1.32 8.11
C ALA A 198 -12.01 2.67 7.82
N GLN A 199 -13.25 2.66 7.33
CA GLN A 199 -13.99 3.89 7.01
C GLN A 199 -14.79 4.48 8.18
N VAL A 200 -14.91 3.76 9.31
CA VAL A 200 -15.66 4.25 10.48
C VAL A 200 -14.71 4.72 11.59
N PRO A 201 -15.20 5.64 12.48
CA PRO A 201 -14.41 6.11 13.62
C PRO A 201 -14.17 5.00 14.65
N HIS A 202 -13.03 5.07 15.35
CA HIS A 202 -12.67 4.14 16.42
C HIS A 202 -11.95 4.82 17.58
N ASP A 203 -12.18 4.27 18.79
CA ASP A 203 -11.40 4.56 20.00
C ASP A 203 -10.62 3.32 20.40
N PHE A 204 -9.30 3.42 20.51
CA PHE A 204 -8.44 2.27 20.86
C PHE A 204 -7.08 2.72 21.43
N ILE A 205 -6.32 1.77 21.96
CA ILE A 205 -4.97 2.04 22.45
C ILE A 205 -3.99 1.97 21.27
N PHE A 206 -3.33 3.10 21.00
CA PHE A 206 -2.27 3.19 20.01
C PHE A 206 -1.01 3.82 20.62
N ARG A 207 0.11 3.11 20.61
CA ARG A 207 1.39 3.61 21.12
C ARG A 207 1.30 4.21 22.52
N ASN A 208 0.62 3.52 23.46
CA ASN A 208 0.37 3.94 24.85
C ASN A 208 -0.57 5.14 25.03
N TYR A 209 -1.27 5.58 24.00
CA TYR A 209 -2.30 6.62 24.05
C TYR A 209 -3.70 6.02 23.84
N ALA A 210 -4.69 6.59 24.50
CA ALA A 210 -6.08 6.45 24.07
C ALA A 210 -6.24 7.30 22.81
N ALA A 211 -6.34 6.66 21.66
CA ALA A 211 -6.41 7.32 20.37
C ALA A 211 -7.83 7.27 19.83
N HIS A 212 -8.28 8.37 19.19
CA HIS A 212 -9.50 8.45 18.41
C HIS A 212 -9.13 8.59 16.93
N THR A 213 -9.82 7.84 16.04
CA THR A 213 -9.67 7.97 14.58
C THR A 213 -10.99 8.36 13.96
N PRO A 214 -10.97 9.23 12.90
CA PRO A 214 -12.20 9.73 12.27
C PRO A 214 -12.84 8.75 11.26
N GLY A 215 -12.14 7.68 10.90
CA GLY A 215 -12.42 6.87 9.72
C GLY A 215 -11.71 7.41 8.48
N ASN A 216 -11.29 6.52 7.59
CA ASN A 216 -10.58 6.85 6.35
C ASN A 216 -11.50 6.63 5.13
N PRO A 217 -12.09 7.68 4.56
CA PRO A 217 -13.01 7.57 3.42
C PRO A 217 -12.33 7.08 2.12
N LEU A 218 -10.99 7.02 2.08
CA LEU A 218 -10.20 6.53 0.97
C LEU A 218 -9.74 5.07 1.15
N ALA A 219 -10.16 4.39 2.22
CA ALA A 219 -9.94 2.96 2.39
C ALA A 219 -10.70 2.20 1.30
N HIS A 220 -10.03 1.25 0.64
CA HIS A 220 -10.55 0.57 -0.54
C HIS A 220 -10.03 -0.86 -0.65
N THR A 221 -10.50 -1.60 -1.65
CA THR A 221 -10.13 -3.01 -1.88
C THR A 221 -8.92 -3.16 -2.79
N ILE A 222 -8.16 -4.27 -2.58
CA ILE A 222 -7.14 -4.75 -3.53
C ILE A 222 -7.43 -6.20 -3.87
N LEU A 223 -7.68 -6.49 -5.15
CA LEU A 223 -7.82 -7.84 -5.66
C LEU A 223 -6.45 -8.41 -6.02
N ARG A 224 -6.03 -9.49 -5.35
CA ARG A 224 -4.72 -10.13 -5.55
C ARG A 224 -4.77 -11.59 -6.00
N GLY A 225 -5.96 -12.09 -6.36
CA GLY A 225 -6.22 -13.50 -6.55
C GLY A 225 -6.24 -14.28 -5.22
N SER A 226 -6.44 -15.57 -5.30
CA SER A 226 -6.50 -16.46 -4.15
C SER A 226 -5.76 -17.77 -4.41
N VAL A 227 -5.62 -18.59 -3.37
CA VAL A 227 -5.12 -19.96 -3.46
C VAL A 227 -6.19 -20.88 -2.90
N ASN A 228 -6.65 -21.83 -3.71
CA ASN A 228 -7.67 -22.79 -3.27
C ASN A 228 -7.07 -23.86 -2.33
N LYS A 229 -7.95 -24.72 -1.80
CA LYS A 229 -7.56 -25.81 -0.88
C LYS A 229 -6.58 -26.83 -1.47
N ARG A 230 -6.42 -26.83 -2.81
CA ARG A 230 -5.46 -27.71 -3.53
C ARG A 230 -4.15 -27.00 -3.84
N GLY A 231 -3.93 -25.77 -3.33
CA GLY A 231 -2.72 -24.96 -3.59
C GLY A 231 -2.68 -24.32 -4.97
N GLN A 232 -3.77 -24.29 -5.73
CA GLN A 232 -3.84 -23.71 -7.06
C GLN A 232 -4.20 -22.22 -6.99
N ASN A 233 -3.53 -21.41 -7.79
CA ASN A 233 -3.88 -19.99 -7.94
C ASN A 233 -5.23 -19.85 -8.64
N GLN A 234 -6.05 -18.94 -8.10
CA GLN A 234 -7.34 -18.52 -8.63
C GLN A 234 -7.28 -17.02 -8.89
N PRO A 235 -7.24 -16.57 -10.14
CA PRO A 235 -7.32 -15.15 -10.47
C PRO A 235 -8.66 -14.55 -10.02
N ASN A 236 -8.69 -13.23 -9.80
CA ASN A 236 -9.91 -12.48 -9.51
C ASN A 236 -9.88 -11.06 -10.12
N TYR A 237 -9.44 -10.96 -11.38
CA TYR A 237 -9.35 -9.70 -12.13
C TYR A 237 -10.17 -9.72 -13.43
N HIS A 238 -10.83 -10.83 -13.75
CA HIS A 238 -11.65 -10.94 -14.96
C HIS A 238 -12.88 -10.04 -14.86
N TYR A 239 -13.51 -9.79 -15.98
CA TYR A 239 -14.70 -8.92 -16.06
C TYR A 239 -15.77 -9.30 -15.04
N GLU A 240 -16.07 -10.59 -14.89
CA GLU A 240 -17.07 -11.14 -13.96
C GLU A 240 -16.68 -10.90 -12.51
N ASP A 241 -15.38 -11.01 -12.16
CA ASP A 241 -14.88 -10.73 -10.81
C ASP A 241 -15.05 -9.25 -10.44
N LEU A 242 -14.74 -8.35 -11.39
CA LEU A 242 -14.88 -6.91 -11.22
C LEU A 242 -16.35 -6.50 -11.10
N ARG A 243 -17.24 -7.11 -11.89
CA ARG A 243 -18.69 -6.94 -11.78
C ARG A 243 -19.21 -7.39 -10.43
N LEU A 244 -18.85 -8.60 -10.00
CA LEU A 244 -19.22 -9.12 -8.68
C LEU A 244 -18.76 -8.16 -7.57
N LEU A 245 -17.53 -7.64 -7.63
CA LEU A 245 -17.04 -6.69 -6.63
C LEU A 245 -17.85 -5.39 -6.65
N SER A 246 -18.22 -4.88 -7.84
CA SER A 246 -19.06 -3.69 -7.98
C SER A 246 -20.44 -3.90 -7.31
N ASP A 247 -21.07 -5.04 -7.55
CA ASP A 247 -22.36 -5.40 -6.94
C ASP A 247 -22.25 -5.53 -5.41
N LEU A 248 -21.16 -6.11 -4.91
CA LEU A 248 -20.89 -6.23 -3.48
C LEU A 248 -20.63 -4.87 -2.80
N TYR A 249 -20.00 -3.92 -3.49
CA TYR A 249 -19.86 -2.55 -3.02
C TYR A 249 -21.20 -1.83 -2.94
N ALA A 250 -22.06 -1.99 -3.96
CA ALA A 250 -23.39 -1.38 -4.00
C ALA A 250 -24.32 -1.83 -2.87
N GLN A 251 -24.06 -2.99 -2.26
CA GLN A 251 -24.80 -3.51 -1.12
C GLN A 251 -24.33 -2.97 0.23
N ARG A 252 -23.32 -2.11 0.25
CA ARG A 252 -22.71 -1.57 1.47
C ARG A 252 -22.71 -0.05 1.45
N ASP A 253 -22.90 0.54 2.63
CA ASP A 253 -22.75 1.99 2.82
C ASP A 253 -21.27 2.34 2.97
N LEU A 254 -20.57 2.41 1.82
CA LEU A 254 -19.15 2.71 1.73
C LEU A 254 -18.93 3.99 0.92
N GLN A 255 -18.06 4.86 1.45
CA GLN A 255 -17.62 6.06 0.74
C GLN A 255 -16.61 5.72 -0.34
N ASN A 256 -16.64 6.45 -1.46
CA ASN A 256 -15.65 6.38 -2.53
C ASN A 256 -15.31 4.93 -2.97
N PRO A 257 -16.28 4.13 -3.45
CA PRO A 257 -16.00 2.77 -3.90
C PRO A 257 -14.82 2.72 -4.86
N ALA A 258 -13.80 1.94 -4.48
CA ALA A 258 -12.57 1.85 -5.26
C ALA A 258 -11.92 0.47 -5.14
N CYS A 259 -11.24 0.06 -6.21
CA CYS A 259 -10.48 -1.17 -6.29
C CYS A 259 -9.17 -0.96 -7.02
N ILE A 260 -8.07 -1.42 -6.43
CA ILE A 260 -6.80 -1.63 -7.11
C ILE A 260 -6.69 -3.12 -7.45
N VAL A 261 -6.20 -3.44 -8.64
CA VAL A 261 -5.97 -4.84 -9.04
C VAL A 261 -4.47 -5.14 -9.04
N ASP A 262 -4.07 -6.03 -8.15
CA ASP A 262 -2.70 -6.54 -8.10
C ASP A 262 -2.49 -7.55 -9.24
N THR A 263 -1.75 -7.16 -10.25
CA THR A 263 -1.49 -7.96 -11.45
C THR A 263 -0.46 -9.08 -11.23
N ASN A 264 0.07 -9.19 -10.02
CA ASN A 264 1.01 -10.23 -9.62
C ASN A 264 0.33 -11.29 -8.73
N HIS A 265 0.97 -11.73 -7.65
CA HIS A 265 0.53 -12.75 -6.70
C HIS A 265 -0.23 -13.91 -7.39
N SER A 266 -1.43 -14.25 -6.90
CA SER A 266 -2.20 -15.35 -7.47
C SER A 266 -2.89 -14.98 -8.80
N ASN A 267 -3.02 -13.70 -9.13
CA ASN A 267 -3.56 -13.26 -10.41
C ASN A 267 -2.66 -13.66 -11.59
N SER A 268 -1.34 -13.64 -11.42
CA SER A 268 -0.38 -14.08 -12.44
C SER A 268 0.32 -15.41 -12.07
N GLY A 269 0.03 -15.98 -10.90
CA GLY A 269 0.85 -17.06 -10.33
C GLY A 269 2.30 -16.63 -10.11
N LYS A 270 2.53 -15.34 -9.84
CA LYS A 270 3.85 -14.68 -9.69
C LYS A 270 4.72 -14.70 -10.97
N LYS A 271 4.11 -14.88 -12.13
CA LYS A 271 4.79 -14.78 -13.43
C LYS A 271 4.77 -13.32 -13.87
N TYR A 272 5.88 -12.61 -13.72
CA TYR A 272 5.95 -11.15 -13.97
C TYR A 272 5.60 -10.80 -15.43
N GLN A 273 5.89 -11.66 -16.40
CA GLN A 273 5.57 -11.46 -17.81
C GLN A 273 4.05 -11.39 -18.07
N GLU A 274 3.24 -12.04 -17.25
CA GLU A 274 1.78 -12.03 -17.36
C GLU A 274 1.17 -10.70 -16.94
N GLN A 275 1.86 -9.87 -16.16
CA GLN A 275 1.34 -8.61 -15.65
C GLN A 275 0.88 -7.67 -16.76
N ILE A 276 1.59 -7.63 -17.89
CA ILE A 276 1.24 -6.78 -19.05
C ILE A 276 -0.09 -7.24 -19.67
N ARG A 277 -0.26 -8.56 -19.86
CA ARG A 277 -1.51 -9.14 -20.37
C ARG A 277 -2.68 -8.83 -19.45
N ILE A 278 -2.49 -9.08 -18.15
CA ILE A 278 -3.50 -8.84 -17.12
C ILE A 278 -3.90 -7.35 -17.08
N ALA A 279 -2.94 -6.44 -17.11
CA ALA A 279 -3.21 -5.01 -17.12
C ALA A 279 -4.04 -4.60 -18.35
N LYS A 280 -3.74 -5.15 -19.54
CA LYS A 280 -4.54 -4.90 -20.76
C LYS A 280 -5.97 -5.38 -20.63
N GLU A 281 -6.20 -6.53 -20.01
CA GLU A 281 -7.54 -7.09 -19.77
C GLU A 281 -8.33 -6.23 -18.78
N ILE A 282 -7.70 -5.77 -17.70
CA ILE A 282 -8.32 -4.85 -16.74
C ILE A 282 -8.71 -3.53 -17.42
N ILE A 283 -7.82 -2.94 -18.20
CA ILE A 283 -8.11 -1.70 -18.94
C ILE A 283 -9.25 -1.92 -19.94
N HIS A 284 -9.28 -3.08 -20.62
CA HIS A 284 -10.38 -3.43 -21.53
C HIS A 284 -11.71 -3.50 -20.78
N SER A 285 -11.78 -4.22 -19.65
CA SER A 285 -12.97 -4.34 -18.83
C SER A 285 -13.45 -2.98 -18.29
N ARG A 286 -12.50 -2.14 -17.84
CA ARG A 286 -12.76 -0.78 -17.36
C ARG A 286 -13.36 0.11 -18.47
N ASN A 287 -12.91 -0.03 -19.71
CA ASN A 287 -13.42 0.74 -20.84
C ASN A 287 -14.75 0.20 -21.39
N HIS A 288 -15.11 -1.04 -21.04
CA HIS A 288 -16.34 -1.68 -21.52
C HIS A 288 -17.56 -1.40 -20.63
N ALA A 289 -17.36 -1.14 -19.33
CA ALA A 289 -18.45 -0.97 -18.37
C ALA A 289 -18.20 0.20 -17.43
N ASP A 290 -19.18 1.10 -17.32
CA ASP A 290 -19.08 2.35 -16.54
C ASP A 290 -18.93 2.11 -15.03
N ASP A 291 -19.57 1.08 -14.50
CA ASP A 291 -19.44 0.71 -13.09
C ASP A 291 -18.05 0.18 -12.76
N ILE A 292 -17.45 -0.64 -13.64
CA ILE A 292 -16.06 -1.06 -13.52
C ILE A 292 -15.12 0.15 -13.67
N LYS A 293 -15.42 1.06 -14.61
CA LYS A 293 -14.63 2.29 -14.78
C LYS A 293 -14.63 3.16 -13.52
N LYS A 294 -15.76 3.26 -12.82
CA LYS A 294 -15.87 3.99 -11.56
C LYS A 294 -15.17 3.28 -10.40
N LEU A 295 -15.18 1.96 -10.40
CA LEU A 295 -14.62 1.14 -9.32
C LEU A 295 -13.09 0.99 -9.43
N VAL A 296 -12.55 0.64 -10.59
CA VAL A 296 -11.13 0.32 -10.80
C VAL A 296 -10.35 1.62 -11.06
N LYS A 297 -9.42 1.91 -10.15
CA LYS A 297 -8.66 3.18 -10.14
C LYS A 297 -7.27 3.07 -10.72
#